data_1289802890274c9a96425701da850c5a
#
_entry.id   1289802890274c9a96425701da850c5a
#
_cell.length_a   1.000
_cell.length_b   1.000
_cell.length_c   1.000
_cell.angle_alpha   90.00
_cell.angle_beta   90.00
_cell.angle_gamma   90.00
#
_symmetry.space_group_name_H-M   'P 1'
#
loop_
_entity.id
_entity.type
_entity.pdbx_description
1 polymer ?
#
loop_
_entity_poly.entity_id
_entity_poly.type
_entity_poly.pdbx_seq_one_letter_code
_entity_poly.pdbx_strand_id
1 'polypeptide(L)'
;MTIFLQSLDYQLWHIIVNGPRMPTRTIEGVVSPKPENEYNDNDFSMLQLNSKAKHVLFCAVGPNEFNRISSCDSAKAMWDLLEVTYEGTNQVKESKISMLVHEYELFMMHDHENISYMFTRFTTIINSLKNLGKSYPNQELVRKILRCLLKSWTPKVTAIEEAKDLSTLPLEQILASLMTHETIMKNHENVEVKKKKSIALKA
;
A
#
# COMPACT_ATOMS: atom_id res chain seq x y z
N MET A 1 10.08 -4.87 -3.83
CA MET A 1 11.43 -4.54 -4.31
C MET A 1 12.20 -3.64 -3.32
N THR A 2 11.64 -2.52 -2.87
CA THR A 2 12.29 -1.57 -1.92
C THR A 2 12.89 -2.23 -0.67
N ILE A 3 12.10 -3.01 0.08
CA ILE A 3 12.57 -3.69 1.31
C ILE A 3 13.71 -4.67 1.01
N PHE A 4 13.63 -5.40 -0.11
CA PHE A 4 14.67 -6.31 -0.53
C PHE A 4 16.00 -5.57 -0.80
N LEU A 5 15.96 -4.47 -1.54
CA LEU A 5 17.15 -3.66 -1.83
C LEU A 5 17.77 -3.06 -0.56
N GLN A 6 16.95 -2.55 0.36
CA GLN A 6 17.40 -2.01 1.65
C GLN A 6 18.04 -3.08 2.55
N SER A 7 17.54 -4.32 2.49
CA SER A 7 18.08 -5.43 3.28
C SER A 7 19.43 -5.96 2.79
N LEU A 8 19.74 -5.77 1.50
CA LEU A 8 21.03 -6.16 0.94
C LEU A 8 22.15 -5.21 1.37
N ASP A 9 21.95 -3.90 1.17
CA ASP A 9 22.91 -2.85 1.54
C ASP A 9 22.22 -1.49 1.46
N TYR A 10 22.16 -0.78 2.59
CA TYR A 10 21.52 0.53 2.67
C TYR A 10 22.27 1.62 1.87
N GLN A 11 23.59 1.48 1.66
CA GLN A 11 24.37 2.41 0.82
C GLN A 11 23.97 2.26 -0.66
N LEU A 12 23.75 1.03 -1.14
CA LEU A 12 23.25 0.78 -2.50
C LEU A 12 21.85 1.38 -2.68
N TRP A 13 20.97 1.20 -1.69
CA TRP A 13 19.65 1.83 -1.71
C TRP A 13 19.74 3.36 -1.80
N HIS A 14 20.64 3.97 -1.03
CA HIS A 14 20.86 5.41 -1.07
C HIS A 14 21.30 5.89 -2.47
N ILE A 15 22.19 5.14 -3.16
CA ILE A 15 22.62 5.44 -4.54
C ILE A 15 21.47 5.27 -5.52
N ILE A 16 20.64 4.25 -5.35
CA ILE A 16 19.48 4.01 -6.20
C ILE A 16 18.47 5.18 -6.13
N VAL A 17 18.20 5.69 -4.93
CA VAL A 17 17.20 6.77 -4.76
C VAL A 17 17.78 8.16 -5.07
N ASN A 18 18.97 8.46 -4.59
CA ASN A 18 19.52 9.82 -4.64
C ASN A 18 20.50 10.02 -5.80
N GLY A 19 20.93 8.94 -6.44
CA GLY A 19 21.93 8.94 -7.50
C GLY A 19 23.37 8.84 -6.98
N PRO A 20 24.29 8.50 -7.86
CA PRO A 20 25.73 8.49 -7.55
C PRO A 20 26.25 9.91 -7.39
N ARG A 21 27.13 10.10 -6.42
CA ARG A 21 27.94 11.32 -6.36
C ARG A 21 29.04 11.20 -7.40
N MET A 22 29.01 12.04 -8.42
CA MET A 22 30.08 12.09 -9.41
C MET A 22 31.27 12.85 -8.83
N PRO A 23 32.50 12.38 -9.06
CA PRO A 23 33.69 13.11 -8.62
C PRO A 23 33.76 14.50 -9.27
N THR A 24 33.94 15.52 -8.42
CA THR A 24 34.07 16.91 -8.85
C THR A 24 35.31 17.53 -8.27
N ARG A 25 35.82 18.58 -8.94
CA ARG A 25 36.90 19.46 -8.48
C ARG A 25 36.45 20.91 -8.49
N THR A 26 36.97 21.69 -7.57
CA THR A 26 36.74 23.14 -7.54
C THR A 26 38.02 23.87 -7.95
N ILE A 27 37.96 24.63 -9.02
CA ILE A 27 39.03 25.48 -9.49
C ILE A 27 38.52 26.93 -9.50
N GLU A 28 39.17 27.81 -8.77
CA GLU A 28 38.81 29.23 -8.66
C GLU A 28 37.33 29.47 -8.28
N GLY A 29 36.76 28.60 -7.41
CA GLY A 29 35.38 28.68 -6.98
C GLY A 29 34.35 28.07 -7.94
N VAL A 30 34.76 27.55 -9.09
CA VAL A 30 33.89 26.86 -10.06
C VAL A 30 33.99 25.35 -9.86
N VAL A 31 32.84 24.71 -9.61
CA VAL A 31 32.74 23.25 -9.52
C VAL A 31 32.64 22.64 -10.92
N SER A 32 33.56 21.74 -11.25
CA SER A 32 33.61 21.04 -12.53
C SER A 32 33.83 19.52 -12.31
N PRO A 33 33.44 18.67 -13.30
CA PRO A 33 33.76 17.25 -13.23
C PRO A 33 35.27 17.04 -13.08
N LYS A 34 35.65 16.10 -12.23
CA LYS A 34 37.05 15.72 -12.04
C LYS A 34 37.45 14.77 -13.15
N PRO A 35 38.58 14.99 -13.84
CA PRO A 35 39.04 14.08 -14.87
C PRO A 35 39.54 12.77 -14.25
N GLU A 36 39.43 11.64 -14.98
CA GLU A 36 39.72 10.30 -14.45
C GLU A 36 41.15 10.12 -13.96
N ASN A 37 42.11 10.80 -14.58
CA ASN A 37 43.53 10.77 -14.17
C ASN A 37 43.80 11.44 -12.80
N GLU A 38 42.86 12.18 -12.28
CA GLU A 38 42.92 12.80 -10.96
C GLU A 38 42.10 12.02 -9.89
N TYR A 39 41.45 10.88 -10.25
CA TYR A 39 40.66 10.12 -9.32
C TYR A 39 41.49 9.52 -8.21
N ASN A 40 40.97 9.57 -7.02
CA ASN A 40 41.51 8.91 -5.81
C ASN A 40 40.67 7.68 -5.46
N ASP A 41 41.11 6.93 -4.44
CA ASP A 41 40.43 5.70 -4.01
C ASP A 41 38.97 5.93 -3.58
N ASN A 42 38.65 7.12 -3.04
CA ASN A 42 37.27 7.47 -2.67
C ASN A 42 36.41 7.72 -3.93
N ASP A 43 36.97 8.35 -4.97
CA ASP A 43 36.28 8.55 -6.24
C ASP A 43 35.95 7.19 -6.91
N PHE A 44 36.93 6.28 -6.96
CA PHE A 44 36.72 4.93 -7.45
C PHE A 44 35.68 4.15 -6.63
N SER A 45 35.70 4.29 -5.29
CA SER A 45 34.71 3.66 -4.42
C SER A 45 33.30 4.15 -4.70
N MET A 46 33.09 5.44 -4.98
CA MET A 46 31.78 5.99 -5.34
C MET A 46 31.27 5.44 -6.68
N LEU A 47 32.15 5.36 -7.70
CA LEU A 47 31.80 4.78 -9.00
C LEU A 47 31.48 3.28 -8.88
N GLN A 48 32.25 2.56 -8.06
CA GLN A 48 32.01 1.14 -7.81
C GLN A 48 30.66 0.89 -7.12
N LEU A 49 30.24 1.77 -6.19
CA LEU A 49 28.92 1.68 -5.56
C LEU A 49 27.79 1.83 -6.58
N ASN A 50 27.89 2.76 -7.52
CA ASN A 50 26.89 2.88 -8.59
C ASN A 50 26.85 1.62 -9.47
N SER A 51 28.01 1.07 -9.82
CA SER A 51 28.09 -0.17 -10.61
C SER A 51 27.48 -1.37 -9.88
N LYS A 52 27.73 -1.50 -8.56
CA LYS A 52 27.10 -2.51 -7.72
C LYS A 52 25.58 -2.32 -7.65
N ALA A 53 25.11 -1.09 -7.48
CA ALA A 53 23.68 -0.77 -7.43
C ALA A 53 22.98 -1.11 -8.77
N LYS A 54 23.60 -0.80 -9.93
CA LYS A 54 23.11 -1.22 -11.25
C LYS A 54 23.02 -2.74 -11.34
N HIS A 55 24.06 -3.45 -10.92
CA HIS A 55 24.08 -4.92 -10.95
C HIS A 55 22.95 -5.53 -10.13
N VAL A 56 22.73 -5.03 -8.92
CA VAL A 56 21.64 -5.51 -8.05
C VAL A 56 20.27 -5.29 -8.68
N LEU A 57 20.05 -4.13 -9.34
CA LEU A 57 18.81 -3.87 -10.08
C LEU A 57 18.64 -4.84 -11.27
N PHE A 58 19.69 -5.13 -12.02
CA PHE A 58 19.64 -6.11 -13.11
C PHE A 58 19.27 -7.51 -12.61
N CYS A 59 19.79 -7.93 -11.46
CA CYS A 59 19.46 -9.21 -10.86
C CYS A 59 18.02 -9.28 -10.31
N ALA A 60 17.41 -8.13 -10.02
CA ALA A 60 16.09 -8.05 -9.39
C ALA A 60 14.92 -7.93 -10.39
N VAL A 61 15.20 -7.81 -11.68
CA VAL A 61 14.19 -7.59 -12.72
C VAL A 61 14.12 -8.73 -13.72
N GLY A 62 12.98 -8.83 -14.42
CA GLY A 62 12.79 -9.80 -15.50
C GLY A 62 13.42 -9.35 -16.83
N PRO A 63 13.44 -10.23 -17.87
CA PRO A 63 14.06 -9.93 -19.15
C PRO A 63 13.52 -8.70 -19.87
N ASN A 64 12.22 -8.44 -19.75
CA ASN A 64 11.58 -7.29 -20.38
C ASN A 64 12.03 -5.98 -19.76
N GLU A 65 12.10 -5.94 -18.44
CA GLU A 65 12.57 -4.78 -17.68
C GLU A 65 14.06 -4.56 -17.87
N PHE A 66 14.85 -5.65 -17.89
CA PHE A 66 16.27 -5.61 -18.18
C PHE A 66 16.54 -4.87 -19.51
N ASN A 67 15.84 -5.24 -20.57
CA ASN A 67 16.00 -4.60 -21.88
C ASN A 67 15.71 -3.09 -21.84
N ARG A 68 14.75 -2.67 -21.01
CA ARG A 68 14.40 -1.25 -20.86
C ARG A 68 15.46 -0.44 -20.13
N ILE A 69 16.02 -1.00 -19.04
CA ILE A 69 16.94 -0.27 -18.16
C ILE A 69 18.42 -0.45 -18.55
N SER A 70 18.72 -1.35 -19.50
CA SER A 70 20.10 -1.70 -19.87
C SER A 70 20.92 -0.51 -20.41
N SER A 71 20.25 0.46 -21.04
CA SER A 71 20.88 1.67 -21.58
C SER A 71 21.05 2.80 -20.56
N CYS A 72 20.58 2.64 -19.31
CA CYS A 72 20.68 3.69 -18.30
C CYS A 72 22.11 3.82 -17.76
N ASP A 73 22.59 5.05 -17.61
CA ASP A 73 23.94 5.35 -17.13
C ASP A 73 24.11 5.16 -15.63
N SER A 74 23.06 5.34 -14.84
CA SER A 74 23.10 5.24 -13.37
C SER A 74 22.01 4.35 -12.82
N ALA A 75 22.24 3.81 -11.60
CA ALA A 75 21.24 3.04 -10.86
C ALA A 75 19.98 3.88 -10.56
N LYS A 76 20.13 5.19 -10.34
CA LYS A 76 18.98 6.09 -10.17
C LYS A 76 18.17 6.19 -11.46
N ALA A 77 18.80 6.39 -12.62
CA ALA A 77 18.08 6.46 -13.90
C ALA A 77 17.31 5.15 -14.19
N MET A 78 17.91 3.99 -13.84
CA MET A 78 17.25 2.70 -13.95
C MET A 78 16.01 2.63 -13.05
N TRP A 79 16.14 3.08 -11.79
CA TRP A 79 15.05 3.08 -10.82
C TRP A 79 13.92 4.02 -11.24
N ASP A 80 14.24 5.25 -11.63
CA ASP A 80 13.27 6.24 -12.09
C ASP A 80 12.48 5.74 -13.31
N LEU A 81 13.16 5.05 -14.25
CA LEU A 81 12.52 4.44 -15.40
C LEU A 81 11.59 3.27 -15.02
N LEU A 82 12.01 2.43 -14.08
CA LEU A 82 11.16 1.36 -13.54
C LEU A 82 9.95 1.94 -12.80
N GLU A 83 10.16 2.96 -11.97
CA GLU A 83 9.08 3.63 -11.24
C GLU A 83 8.03 4.21 -12.19
N VAL A 84 8.47 4.95 -13.22
CA VAL A 84 7.55 5.47 -14.25
C VAL A 84 6.84 4.34 -15.01
N THR A 85 7.52 3.24 -15.27
CA THR A 85 6.95 2.10 -16.01
C THR A 85 5.85 1.39 -15.21
N TYR A 86 6.06 1.18 -13.90
CA TYR A 86 5.15 0.40 -13.06
C TYR A 86 4.13 1.24 -12.28
N GLU A 87 4.54 2.42 -11.82
CA GLU A 87 3.65 3.32 -11.09
C GLU A 87 2.95 4.32 -11.99
N GLY A 88 3.49 4.54 -13.19
CA GLY A 88 3.02 5.52 -14.17
C GLY A 88 3.53 6.93 -13.89
N THR A 89 3.17 7.85 -14.77
CA THR A 89 3.44 9.28 -14.59
C THR A 89 2.63 9.82 -13.40
N ASN A 90 3.00 10.98 -12.86
CA ASN A 90 2.23 11.66 -11.80
C ASN A 90 0.74 11.76 -12.15
N GLN A 91 0.42 12.04 -13.41
CA GLN A 91 -0.97 12.10 -13.88
C GLN A 91 -1.70 10.74 -13.78
N VAL A 92 -1.02 9.63 -14.06
CA VAL A 92 -1.58 8.28 -13.91
C VAL A 92 -1.74 7.93 -12.44
N LYS A 93 -0.77 8.29 -11.58
CA LYS A 93 -0.90 8.13 -10.11
C LYS A 93 -2.10 8.91 -9.58
N GLU A 94 -2.25 10.18 -9.96
CA GLU A 94 -3.37 11.02 -9.57
C GLU A 94 -4.73 10.48 -10.02
N SER A 95 -4.80 9.97 -11.25
CA SER A 95 -6.00 9.31 -11.77
C SER A 95 -6.36 8.05 -10.97
N LYS A 96 -5.38 7.21 -10.64
CA LYS A 96 -5.57 6.02 -9.79
C LYS A 96 -6.03 6.41 -8.38
N ILE A 97 -5.43 7.42 -7.78
CA ILE A 97 -5.85 7.94 -6.47
C ILE A 97 -7.30 8.41 -6.53
N SER A 98 -7.67 9.18 -7.56
CA SER A 98 -9.04 9.69 -7.75
C SER A 98 -10.07 8.56 -7.87
N MET A 99 -9.76 7.51 -8.65
CA MET A 99 -10.62 6.33 -8.78
C MET A 99 -10.77 5.59 -7.44
N LEU A 100 -9.67 5.33 -6.73
CA LEU A 100 -9.72 4.63 -5.44
C LEU A 100 -10.41 5.45 -4.35
N VAL A 101 -10.29 6.79 -4.37
CA VAL A 101 -11.06 7.68 -3.48
C VAL A 101 -12.54 7.56 -3.77
N HIS A 102 -12.94 7.56 -5.04
CA HIS A 102 -14.33 7.37 -5.43
C HIS A 102 -14.87 6.00 -4.98
N GLU A 103 -14.09 4.92 -5.15
CA GLU A 103 -14.44 3.60 -4.62
C GLU A 103 -14.57 3.60 -3.09
N TYR A 104 -13.67 4.29 -2.38
CA TYR A 104 -13.75 4.47 -0.93
C TYR A 104 -15.02 5.24 -0.52
N GLU A 105 -15.34 6.33 -1.21
CA GLU A 105 -16.52 7.14 -0.91
C GLU A 105 -17.83 6.38 -1.15
N LEU A 106 -17.91 5.60 -2.22
CA LEU A 106 -19.08 4.77 -2.55
C LEU A 106 -19.08 3.41 -1.87
N PHE A 107 -18.05 3.09 -1.08
CA PHE A 107 -17.94 1.78 -0.46
C PHE A 107 -19.11 1.49 0.47
N MET A 108 -19.79 0.37 0.21
CA MET A 108 -20.91 -0.15 0.99
C MET A 108 -20.79 -1.68 1.10
N MET A 109 -21.35 -2.23 2.16
CA MET A 109 -21.54 -3.65 2.34
C MET A 109 -22.59 -4.15 1.33
N HIS A 110 -22.33 -5.27 0.66
CA HIS A 110 -23.28 -5.86 -0.28
C HIS A 110 -24.28 -6.75 0.45
N ASP A 111 -25.46 -6.94 -0.17
CA ASP A 111 -26.44 -7.89 0.33
C ASP A 111 -25.83 -9.30 0.37
N HIS A 112 -26.09 -10.03 1.46
CA HIS A 112 -25.55 -11.37 1.73
C HIS A 112 -24.02 -11.48 1.85
N GLU A 113 -23.30 -10.36 1.86
CA GLU A 113 -21.88 -10.33 2.15
C GLU A 113 -21.61 -10.55 3.64
N ASN A 114 -20.59 -11.33 3.99
CA ASN A 114 -20.15 -11.44 5.37
C ASN A 114 -19.15 -10.34 5.75
N ILE A 115 -19.03 -10.09 7.06
CA ILE A 115 -18.15 -9.04 7.60
C ILE A 115 -16.69 -9.22 7.19
N SER A 116 -16.18 -10.45 7.20
CA SER A 116 -14.79 -10.75 6.84
C SER A 116 -14.51 -10.39 5.38
N TYR A 117 -15.42 -10.73 4.47
CA TYR A 117 -15.26 -10.45 3.05
C TYR A 117 -15.37 -8.94 2.74
N MET A 118 -16.37 -8.28 3.32
CA MET A 118 -16.51 -6.82 3.24
C MET A 118 -15.24 -6.11 3.72
N PHE A 119 -14.69 -6.53 4.87
CA PHE A 119 -13.48 -5.95 5.44
C PHE A 119 -12.25 -6.18 4.55
N THR A 120 -12.13 -7.34 3.91
CA THR A 120 -11.05 -7.62 2.94
C THR A 120 -11.12 -6.67 1.75
N ARG A 121 -12.31 -6.44 1.18
CA ARG A 121 -12.49 -5.45 0.09
C ARG A 121 -12.11 -4.04 0.54
N PHE A 122 -12.55 -3.64 1.74
CA PHE A 122 -12.23 -2.34 2.31
C PHE A 122 -10.73 -2.13 2.48
N THR A 123 -10.05 -3.09 3.12
CA THR A 123 -8.60 -3.00 3.37
C THR A 123 -7.79 -3.02 2.07
N THR A 124 -8.26 -3.69 1.03
CA THR A 124 -7.64 -3.65 -0.30
C THR A 124 -7.61 -2.23 -0.86
N ILE A 125 -8.73 -1.50 -0.80
CA ILE A 125 -8.80 -0.10 -1.23
C ILE A 125 -7.87 0.79 -0.39
N ILE A 126 -7.91 0.66 0.94
CA ILE A 126 -7.09 1.45 1.85
C ILE A 126 -5.59 1.21 1.63
N ASN A 127 -5.17 -0.05 1.48
CA ASN A 127 -3.78 -0.39 1.22
C ASN A 127 -3.32 0.13 -0.15
N SER A 128 -4.18 0.08 -1.17
CA SER A 128 -3.88 0.64 -2.48
C SER A 128 -3.68 2.16 -2.42
N LEU A 129 -4.54 2.88 -1.70
CA LEU A 129 -4.40 4.32 -1.47
C LEU A 129 -3.12 4.64 -0.69
N LYS A 130 -2.82 3.89 0.37
CA LYS A 130 -1.60 4.06 1.17
C LYS A 130 -0.34 3.85 0.34
N ASN A 131 -0.31 2.86 -0.54
CA ASN A 131 0.81 2.60 -1.45
C ASN A 131 1.03 3.74 -2.45
N LEU A 132 -0.02 4.48 -2.81
CA LEU A 132 0.05 5.66 -3.66
C LEU A 132 0.31 6.96 -2.88
N GLY A 133 0.53 6.86 -1.56
CA GLY A 133 0.86 7.99 -0.69
C GLY A 133 -0.34 8.70 -0.04
N LYS A 134 -1.58 8.19 -0.21
CA LYS A 134 -2.77 8.72 0.43
C LYS A 134 -3.23 7.82 1.59
N SER A 135 -3.23 8.35 2.81
CA SER A 135 -3.68 7.62 4.00
C SER A 135 -4.82 8.34 4.71
N TYR A 136 -5.65 7.56 5.40
CA TYR A 136 -6.72 8.04 6.25
C TYR A 136 -6.43 7.72 7.72
N PRO A 137 -6.78 8.60 8.67
CA PRO A 137 -6.63 8.32 10.09
C PRO A 137 -7.56 7.18 10.51
N ASN A 138 -7.15 6.41 11.52
CA ASN A 138 -7.93 5.26 12.01
C ASN A 138 -9.38 5.62 12.37
N GLN A 139 -9.60 6.77 12.98
CA GLN A 139 -10.94 7.25 13.33
C GLN A 139 -11.86 7.40 12.11
N GLU A 140 -11.32 7.88 10.99
CA GLU A 140 -12.09 8.05 9.75
C GLU A 140 -12.45 6.69 9.14
N LEU A 141 -11.50 5.76 9.13
CA LEU A 141 -11.72 4.38 8.67
C LEU A 141 -12.79 3.67 9.50
N VAL A 142 -12.72 3.80 10.83
CA VAL A 142 -13.71 3.27 11.77
C VAL A 142 -15.10 3.82 11.48
N ARG A 143 -15.25 5.13 11.36
CA ARG A 143 -16.55 5.75 11.02
C ARG A 143 -17.07 5.32 9.66
N LYS A 144 -16.16 5.16 8.67
CA LYS A 144 -16.55 4.70 7.33
C LYS A 144 -17.07 3.27 7.38
N ILE A 145 -16.40 2.35 8.07
CA ILE A 145 -16.86 0.96 8.24
C ILE A 145 -18.24 0.93 8.87
N LEU A 146 -18.48 1.63 9.97
CA LEU A 146 -19.79 1.64 10.64
C LEU A 146 -20.91 2.16 9.75
N ARG A 147 -20.62 3.16 8.90
CA ARG A 147 -21.61 3.77 7.98
C ARG A 147 -21.87 2.92 6.74
N CYS A 148 -20.96 2.05 6.35
CA CYS A 148 -21.12 1.23 5.15
C CYS A 148 -21.90 -0.06 5.38
N LEU A 149 -22.26 -0.38 6.62
CA LEU A 149 -23.01 -1.58 6.98
C LEU A 149 -24.46 -1.48 6.53
N LEU A 150 -25.10 -2.63 6.29
CA LEU A 150 -26.52 -2.72 5.94
C LEU A 150 -27.40 -2.23 7.11
N LYS A 151 -28.62 -1.78 6.81
CA LYS A 151 -29.59 -1.29 7.81
C LYS A 151 -29.89 -2.30 8.93
N SER A 152 -29.78 -3.60 8.65
CA SER A 152 -29.93 -4.66 9.68
C SER A 152 -28.88 -4.56 10.80
N TRP A 153 -27.75 -3.89 10.57
CA TRP A 153 -26.69 -3.67 11.54
C TRP A 153 -26.86 -2.44 12.40
N THR A 154 -27.87 -1.57 12.12
CA THR A 154 -28.08 -0.32 12.83
C THR A 154 -28.07 -0.47 14.37
N PRO A 155 -28.77 -1.47 14.99
CA PRO A 155 -28.74 -1.61 16.44
C PRO A 155 -27.33 -1.87 16.99
N LYS A 156 -26.51 -2.64 16.25
CA LYS A 156 -25.13 -2.92 16.66
C LYS A 156 -24.23 -1.71 16.48
N VAL A 157 -24.40 -0.95 15.41
CA VAL A 157 -23.67 0.31 15.15
C VAL A 157 -23.94 1.30 16.28
N THR A 158 -25.21 1.56 16.61
CA THR A 158 -25.60 2.46 17.70
C THR A 158 -24.98 2.02 19.03
N ALA A 159 -25.05 0.72 19.37
CA ALA A 159 -24.44 0.21 20.59
C ALA A 159 -22.91 0.42 20.64
N ILE A 160 -22.21 0.34 19.50
CA ILE A 160 -20.76 0.62 19.43
C ILE A 160 -20.50 2.11 19.62
N GLU A 161 -21.27 2.98 18.95
CA GLU A 161 -21.11 4.43 19.01
C GLU A 161 -21.40 4.99 20.40
N GLU A 162 -22.37 4.41 21.12
CA GLU A 162 -22.71 4.81 22.51
C GLU A 162 -21.71 4.29 23.55
N ALA A 163 -21.17 3.07 23.35
CA ALA A 163 -20.34 2.40 24.35
C ALA A 163 -18.84 2.69 24.22
N LYS A 164 -18.37 3.21 23.09
CA LYS A 164 -16.94 3.34 22.78
C LYS A 164 -16.57 4.68 22.17
N ASP A 165 -15.41 5.18 22.57
CA ASP A 165 -14.81 6.32 21.90
C ASP A 165 -14.20 5.90 20.56
N LEU A 166 -14.83 6.30 19.46
CA LEU A 166 -14.39 5.98 18.10
C LEU A 166 -13.03 6.60 17.74
N SER A 167 -12.55 7.59 18.50
CA SER A 167 -11.25 8.24 18.24
C SER A 167 -10.07 7.34 18.60
N THR A 168 -10.26 6.47 19.59
CA THR A 168 -9.23 5.57 20.14
C THR A 168 -9.44 4.11 19.77
N LEU A 169 -10.60 3.78 19.16
CA LEU A 169 -10.99 2.40 18.86
C LEU A 169 -10.21 1.85 17.65
N PRO A 170 -9.39 0.79 17.81
CA PRO A 170 -8.70 0.15 16.70
C PRO A 170 -9.66 -0.49 15.70
N LEU A 171 -9.33 -0.42 14.41
CA LEU A 171 -10.14 -1.00 13.34
C LEU A 171 -10.33 -2.52 13.50
N GLU A 172 -9.31 -3.22 13.97
CA GLU A 172 -9.34 -4.67 14.25
C GLU A 172 -10.33 -5.03 15.37
N GLN A 173 -10.47 -4.17 16.36
CA GLN A 173 -11.42 -4.39 17.45
C GLN A 173 -12.87 -4.24 16.98
N ILE A 174 -13.13 -3.34 16.04
CA ILE A 174 -14.44 -3.25 15.38
C ILE A 174 -14.72 -4.51 14.58
N LEU A 175 -13.77 -4.96 13.77
CA LEU A 175 -13.90 -6.19 13.00
C LEU A 175 -14.29 -7.37 13.89
N ALA A 176 -13.56 -7.60 14.99
CA ALA A 176 -13.86 -8.67 15.93
C ALA A 176 -15.27 -8.56 16.53
N SER A 177 -15.70 -7.34 16.91
CA SER A 177 -17.04 -7.08 17.45
C SER A 177 -18.15 -7.33 16.44
N LEU A 178 -17.94 -6.95 15.17
CA LEU A 178 -18.89 -7.18 14.08
C LEU A 178 -18.99 -8.66 13.71
N MET A 179 -17.86 -9.37 13.60
CA MET A 179 -17.83 -10.82 13.32
C MET A 179 -18.55 -11.64 14.42
N THR A 180 -18.35 -11.27 15.68
CA THR A 180 -19.05 -11.89 16.81
C THR A 180 -20.56 -11.68 16.69
N HIS A 181 -20.99 -10.47 16.35
CA HIS A 181 -22.42 -10.17 16.18
C HIS A 181 -23.01 -10.91 14.96
N GLU A 182 -22.27 -11.01 13.86
CA GLU A 182 -22.68 -11.78 12.68
C GLU A 182 -22.98 -13.24 13.03
N THR A 183 -22.12 -13.85 13.84
CA THR A 183 -22.31 -15.23 14.30
C THR A 183 -23.60 -15.37 15.11
N ILE A 184 -23.91 -14.40 15.98
CA ILE A 184 -25.15 -14.37 16.76
C ILE A 184 -26.36 -14.24 15.84
N MET A 185 -26.34 -13.32 14.87
CA MET A 185 -27.45 -13.14 13.91
C MET A 185 -27.72 -14.43 13.12
N LYS A 186 -26.69 -15.06 12.58
CA LYS A 186 -26.81 -16.33 11.82
C LYS A 186 -27.38 -17.45 12.69
N ASN A 187 -27.02 -17.53 13.96
CA ASN A 187 -27.55 -18.51 14.87
C ASN A 187 -29.07 -18.28 15.15
N HIS A 188 -29.50 -17.03 15.32
CA HIS A 188 -30.92 -16.69 15.48
C HIS A 188 -31.73 -17.03 14.24
N GLU A 189 -31.28 -16.70 13.05
CA GLU A 189 -31.96 -17.06 11.80
C GLU A 189 -32.13 -18.58 11.65
N ASN A 190 -31.08 -19.35 11.96
CA ASN A 190 -31.12 -20.81 11.89
C ASN A 190 -32.15 -21.43 12.90
N VAL A 191 -32.28 -20.84 14.09
CA VAL A 191 -33.26 -21.27 15.10
C VAL A 191 -34.67 -20.95 14.63
N GLU A 192 -34.93 -19.78 14.05
CA GLU A 192 -36.25 -19.41 13.52
C GLU A 192 -36.66 -20.28 12.34
N VAL A 193 -35.74 -20.58 11.41
CA VAL A 193 -36.01 -21.48 10.27
C VAL A 193 -36.37 -22.88 10.75
N LYS A 194 -35.67 -23.40 11.79
CA LYS A 194 -35.98 -24.70 12.40
C LYS A 194 -37.36 -24.70 13.09
N LYS A 195 -37.70 -23.62 13.80
CA LYS A 195 -39.04 -23.48 14.43
C LYS A 195 -40.15 -23.45 13.38
N LYS A 196 -39.99 -22.67 12.32
CA LYS A 196 -41.00 -22.62 11.21
C LYS A 196 -41.18 -23.97 10.53
N LYS A 197 -40.09 -24.71 10.26
CA LYS A 197 -40.18 -26.08 9.70
C LYS A 197 -40.87 -27.08 10.65
N SER A 198 -40.63 -27.00 11.97
CA SER A 198 -41.28 -27.89 12.93
C SER A 198 -42.77 -27.61 13.14
N ILE A 199 -43.22 -26.36 12.93
CA ILE A 199 -44.65 -26.00 12.99
C ILE A 199 -45.36 -26.49 11.71
N ALA A 200 -44.73 -26.33 10.53
CA ALA A 200 -45.29 -26.78 9.24
C ALA A 200 -45.42 -28.32 9.13
N LEU A 201 -44.63 -29.10 9.90
CA LEU A 201 -44.70 -30.55 9.94
C LEU A 201 -45.74 -31.07 10.95
N LYS A 202 -46.34 -30.20 11.80
CA LYS A 202 -47.37 -30.55 12.79
C LYS A 202 -48.78 -30.14 12.37
N ALA A 203 -48.94 -29.47 11.24
CA ALA A 203 -50.20 -29.12 10.61
C ALA A 203 -50.54 -30.08 9.47
#